data_046d9e47e5eb882bf9960c8abcc04fb9
#
_entry.id   046d9e47e5eb882bf9960c8abcc04fb9
#
_cell.length_a   1.000
_cell.length_b   1.000
_cell.length_c   1.000
_cell.angle_alpha   90.00
_cell.angle_beta   90.00
_cell.angle_gamma   90.00
#
_symmetry.space_group_name_H-M   'P 1'
#
loop_
_entity.id
_entity.type
_entity.pdbx_description
1 polymer ?
#
loop_
_entity_poly.entity_id
_entity_poly.type
_entity_poly.pdbx_seq_one_letter_code
_entity_poly.pdbx_strand_id
1 'polypeptide(L)'
;MKTYPVQLEVAGPAAMWTRPDTGGAFTSYPAPTYSAAKGIFESIARLKSAYIRPIRVEVCRPLQFHRYATNYRGPLRKANQLKIDASYQLIAVILVDVCYRIYGSVEEATPSPVATNHLHALQEMFMRRVSKGQCFSVLALGWKEFTTSYWGPFRDNTQVESSLDLEVPSMLHSVFDKPISGNLNPRFVQHARIEKGVLSYAQ
;
A
#
# COMPACT_ATOMS: atom_id res chain seq x y z
N MET A 1 -1.33 28.09 3.94
CA MET A 1 -1.06 27.27 2.74
C MET A 1 -2.30 26.44 2.44
N LYS A 2 -2.80 26.39 1.21
CA LYS A 2 -4.00 25.61 0.87
C LYS A 2 -3.65 24.12 0.90
N THR A 3 -4.39 23.31 1.63
CA THR A 3 -4.22 21.86 1.72
C THR A 3 -5.19 21.15 0.79
N TYR A 4 -4.80 20.01 0.23
CA TYR A 4 -5.60 19.20 -0.69
C TYR A 4 -5.72 17.78 -0.14
N PRO A 5 -6.54 17.56 0.92
CA PRO A 5 -6.71 16.26 1.54
C PRO A 5 -7.46 15.29 0.62
N VAL A 6 -7.09 14.03 0.72
CA VAL A 6 -7.77 12.90 0.07
C VAL A 6 -7.88 11.73 1.03
N GLN A 7 -8.87 10.88 0.81
CA GLN A 7 -9.11 9.71 1.65
C GLN A 7 -9.69 8.57 0.83
N LEU A 8 -9.44 7.34 1.27
CA LEU A 8 -9.86 6.12 0.58
C LEU A 8 -10.02 5.00 1.59
N GLU A 9 -11.11 4.24 1.48
CA GLU A 9 -11.24 2.96 2.17
C GLU A 9 -10.96 1.82 1.19
N VAL A 10 -10.13 0.85 1.63
CA VAL A 10 -9.83 -0.36 0.88
C VAL A 10 -10.01 -1.58 1.75
N ALA A 11 -10.57 -2.65 1.20
CA ALA A 11 -10.72 -3.92 1.89
C ALA A 11 -10.47 -5.08 0.92
N GLY A 12 -10.06 -6.22 1.46
CA GLY A 12 -9.83 -7.41 0.66
C GLY A 12 -9.67 -8.67 1.48
N PRO A 13 -9.77 -9.84 0.83
CA PRO A 13 -9.65 -11.12 1.53
C PRO A 13 -8.23 -11.39 2.03
N ALA A 14 -7.22 -10.81 1.38
CA ALA A 14 -5.82 -10.97 1.76
C ALA A 14 -4.99 -9.73 1.43
N ALA A 15 -3.90 -9.52 2.19
CA ALA A 15 -2.90 -8.49 1.92
C ALA A 15 -1.49 -8.98 2.28
N MET A 16 -0.50 -8.45 1.57
CA MET A 16 0.90 -8.76 1.82
C MET A 16 1.76 -7.49 1.75
N TRP A 17 2.04 -6.90 2.89
CA TRP A 17 2.93 -5.76 3.04
C TRP A 17 4.35 -6.27 3.34
N THR A 18 5.03 -6.77 2.32
CA THR A 18 6.26 -7.56 2.43
C THR A 18 7.34 -6.87 3.27
N ARG A 19 7.80 -7.58 4.31
CA ARG A 19 8.97 -7.19 5.11
C ARG A 19 10.24 -7.61 4.38
N PRO A 20 11.18 -6.70 4.14
CA PRO A 20 12.42 -7.05 3.44
C PRO A 20 13.43 -7.79 4.35
N ASP A 21 13.25 -7.76 5.66
CA ASP A 21 14.14 -8.34 6.66
C ASP A 21 13.88 -9.83 6.94
N THR A 22 12.88 -10.45 6.33
CA THR A 22 12.50 -11.84 6.58
C THR A 22 13.12 -12.84 5.59
N GLY A 23 13.95 -12.37 4.66
CA GLY A 23 14.64 -13.24 3.69
C GLY A 23 13.67 -14.07 2.83
N GLY A 24 13.88 -15.38 2.78
CA GLY A 24 13.04 -16.30 2.00
C GLY A 24 11.71 -16.69 2.65
N ALA A 25 11.49 -16.33 3.92
CA ALA A 25 10.23 -16.57 4.63
C ALA A 25 9.38 -15.29 4.60
N PHE A 26 8.75 -15.00 3.48
CA PHE A 26 7.98 -13.77 3.27
C PHE A 26 6.92 -13.57 4.37
N THR A 27 6.99 -12.42 5.05
CA THR A 27 6.07 -12.08 6.13
C THR A 27 5.54 -10.67 5.92
N SER A 28 4.26 -10.47 6.19
CA SER A 28 3.62 -9.15 6.08
C SER A 28 3.91 -8.28 7.29
N TYR A 29 4.10 -6.97 7.06
CA TYR A 29 3.85 -5.98 8.11
C TYR A 29 2.37 -5.98 8.51
N PRO A 30 2.03 -5.51 9.73
CA PRO A 30 0.64 -5.47 10.21
C PRO A 30 -0.24 -4.45 9.47
N ALA A 31 0.37 -3.45 8.83
CA ALA A 31 -0.31 -2.39 8.08
C ALA A 31 0.50 -2.03 6.83
N PRO A 32 -0.13 -1.37 5.82
CA PRO A 32 0.58 -0.93 4.63
C PRO A 32 1.73 0.02 4.99
N THR A 33 2.86 -0.14 4.31
CA THR A 33 3.98 0.81 4.39
C THR A 33 3.59 2.13 3.71
N TYR A 34 4.34 3.19 3.98
CA TYR A 34 4.18 4.47 3.25
C TYR A 34 4.20 4.27 1.73
N SER A 35 5.17 3.51 1.21
CA SER A 35 5.26 3.19 -0.22
C SER A 35 4.05 2.41 -0.73
N ALA A 36 3.54 1.47 0.04
CA ALA A 36 2.35 0.70 -0.34
C ALA A 36 1.10 1.59 -0.38
N ALA A 37 0.89 2.42 0.64
CA ALA A 37 -0.22 3.38 0.67
C ALA A 37 -0.15 4.39 -0.49
N LYS A 38 1.06 4.89 -0.79
CA LYS A 38 1.30 5.74 -1.96
C LYS A 38 0.95 5.02 -3.26
N GLY A 39 1.37 3.76 -3.42
CA GLY A 39 1.06 2.93 -4.58
C GLY A 39 -0.44 2.72 -4.77
N ILE A 40 -1.20 2.54 -3.68
CA ILE A 40 -2.67 2.45 -3.73
C ILE A 40 -3.28 3.75 -4.28
N PHE A 41 -2.86 4.92 -3.79
CA PHE A 41 -3.32 6.21 -4.32
C PHE A 41 -2.98 6.37 -5.80
N GLU A 42 -1.75 6.04 -6.22
CA GLU A 42 -1.28 6.13 -7.60
C GLU A 42 -1.99 5.15 -8.55
N SER A 43 -2.47 4.03 -8.02
CA SER A 43 -3.32 3.10 -8.79
C SER A 43 -4.64 3.74 -9.20
N ILE A 44 -5.12 4.75 -8.46
CA ILE A 44 -6.35 5.47 -8.78
C ILE A 44 -6.04 6.69 -9.65
N ALA A 45 -5.14 7.58 -9.19
CA ALA A 45 -4.82 8.82 -9.91
C ALA A 45 -3.35 9.19 -9.74
N ARG A 46 -2.72 9.63 -10.83
CA ARG A 46 -1.32 10.07 -10.84
C ARG A 46 -1.09 11.17 -11.85
N LEU A 47 -0.17 12.07 -11.51
CA LEU A 47 0.40 13.09 -12.38
C LEU A 47 1.93 13.02 -12.31
N LYS A 48 2.62 13.67 -13.26
CA LYS A 48 4.09 13.79 -13.25
C LYS A 48 4.60 14.91 -12.34
N SER A 49 3.78 15.96 -12.14
CA SER A 49 4.14 17.17 -11.38
C SER A 49 3.65 17.16 -9.93
N ALA A 50 2.73 16.26 -9.58
CA ALA A 50 2.16 16.15 -8.23
C ALA A 50 1.92 14.70 -7.84
N TYR A 51 1.92 14.43 -6.55
CA TYR A 51 1.68 13.11 -5.98
C TYR A 51 0.78 13.21 -4.75
N ILE A 52 0.22 12.08 -4.33
CA ILE A 52 -0.53 12.00 -3.07
C ILE A 52 0.42 11.42 -2.01
N ARG A 53 0.75 12.25 -1.01
CA ARG A 53 1.54 11.84 0.15
C ARG A 53 0.63 11.16 1.17
N PRO A 54 0.85 9.88 1.51
CA PRO A 54 0.19 9.25 2.64
C PRO A 54 0.51 9.97 3.95
N ILE A 55 -0.51 10.16 4.79
CA ILE A 55 -0.37 10.81 6.11
C ILE A 55 -0.50 9.76 7.20
N ARG A 56 -1.58 8.98 7.16
CA ARG A 56 -1.86 7.91 8.13
C ARG A 56 -2.73 6.83 7.51
N VAL A 57 -2.74 5.69 8.15
CA VAL A 57 -3.68 4.60 7.88
C VAL A 57 -4.34 4.15 9.16
N GLU A 58 -5.63 3.89 9.08
CA GLU A 58 -6.43 3.27 10.13
C GLU A 58 -6.67 1.80 9.78
N VAL A 59 -6.35 0.91 10.69
CA VAL A 59 -6.64 -0.53 10.59
C VAL A 59 -8.07 -0.73 11.09
N CYS A 60 -8.95 -1.26 10.24
CA CYS A 60 -10.39 -1.35 10.53
C CYS A 60 -10.87 -2.81 10.69
N ARG A 61 -9.96 -3.74 10.86
CA ARG A 61 -10.23 -5.15 11.17
C ARG A 61 -9.15 -5.68 12.10
N PRO A 62 -9.46 -6.67 12.95
CA PRO A 62 -8.46 -7.36 13.76
C PRO A 62 -7.36 -7.95 12.89
N LEU A 63 -6.12 -7.92 13.36
CA LEU A 63 -4.99 -8.50 12.65
C LEU A 63 -5.08 -10.03 12.70
N GLN A 64 -5.18 -10.64 11.52
CA GLN A 64 -5.18 -12.08 11.37
C GLN A 64 -4.09 -12.48 10.37
N PHE A 65 -3.09 -13.22 10.85
CA PHE A 65 -2.03 -13.76 10.02
C PHE A 65 -2.36 -15.19 9.59
N HIS A 66 -2.14 -15.48 8.32
CA HIS A 66 -2.39 -16.79 7.73
C HIS A 66 -1.17 -17.29 6.96
N ARG A 67 -0.86 -18.58 7.12
CA ARG A 67 0.19 -19.21 6.30
C ARG A 67 -0.36 -19.50 4.92
N TYR A 68 0.15 -18.80 3.94
CA TYR A 68 -0.17 -18.94 2.54
C TYR A 68 0.92 -19.72 1.82
N ALA A 69 0.55 -20.73 1.06
CA ALA A 69 1.47 -21.49 0.25
C ALA A 69 1.01 -21.52 -1.19
N THR A 70 1.89 -21.18 -2.11
CA THR A 70 1.64 -21.29 -3.54
C THR A 70 2.72 -22.12 -4.23
N ASN A 71 2.35 -22.86 -5.26
CA ASN A 71 3.29 -23.61 -6.06
C ASN A 71 4.00 -22.67 -7.02
N TYR A 72 5.30 -22.55 -6.87
CA TYR A 72 6.13 -21.73 -7.74
C TYR A 72 6.85 -22.60 -8.76
N ARG A 73 6.43 -22.50 -10.01
CA ARG A 73 7.11 -23.20 -11.12
C ARG A 73 8.25 -22.39 -11.74
N GLY A 74 8.40 -21.15 -11.35
CA GLY A 74 9.46 -20.19 -11.66
C GLY A 74 10.12 -20.24 -13.05
N PRO A 75 10.38 -19.10 -13.67
CA PRO A 75 11.03 -19.05 -14.99
C PRO A 75 12.52 -19.43 -14.96
N LEU A 76 13.12 -19.54 -13.77
CA LEU A 76 14.55 -19.80 -13.58
C LEU A 76 14.91 -21.29 -13.41
N ARG A 77 13.97 -22.19 -13.66
CA ARG A 77 14.26 -23.63 -13.58
C ARG A 77 15.22 -24.05 -14.68
N LYS A 78 16.21 -24.88 -14.32
CA LYS A 78 17.12 -25.50 -15.29
C LYS A 78 16.37 -26.52 -16.17
N ALA A 79 16.88 -26.80 -17.35
CA ALA A 79 16.24 -27.71 -18.31
C ALA A 79 15.93 -29.11 -17.71
N ASN A 80 16.82 -29.66 -16.87
CA ASN A 80 16.59 -30.93 -16.18
C ASN A 80 15.45 -30.87 -15.16
N GLN A 81 15.27 -29.75 -14.47
CA GLN A 81 14.15 -29.53 -13.53
C GLN A 81 12.81 -29.43 -14.28
N LEU A 82 12.82 -28.84 -15.48
CA LEU A 82 11.64 -28.79 -16.34
C LEU A 82 11.21 -30.18 -16.81
N LYS A 83 12.20 -31.05 -17.14
CA LYS A 83 11.93 -32.42 -17.59
C LYS A 83 11.23 -33.31 -16.55
N ILE A 84 11.52 -33.08 -15.25
CA ILE A 84 10.90 -33.82 -14.15
C ILE A 84 9.75 -33.04 -13.50
N ASP A 85 9.29 -31.96 -14.13
CA ASP A 85 8.24 -31.03 -13.63
C ASP A 85 8.47 -30.60 -12.18
N ALA A 86 9.73 -30.38 -11.80
CA ALA A 86 10.08 -29.97 -10.44
C ALA A 86 9.43 -28.61 -10.12
N SER A 87 8.74 -28.58 -9.01
CA SER A 87 8.17 -27.36 -8.45
C SER A 87 8.55 -27.24 -6.97
N TYR A 88 8.52 -26.01 -6.44
CA TYR A 88 8.69 -25.81 -5.01
C TYR A 88 7.62 -24.84 -4.51
N GLN A 89 7.31 -24.96 -3.25
CA GLN A 89 6.33 -24.09 -2.59
C GLN A 89 6.98 -22.80 -2.13
N LEU A 90 6.36 -21.68 -2.49
CA LEU A 90 6.62 -20.40 -1.86
C LEU A 90 5.68 -20.29 -0.66
N ILE A 91 6.27 -20.15 0.53
CA ILE A 91 5.52 -19.98 1.77
C ILE A 91 5.61 -18.52 2.19
N ALA A 92 4.46 -17.94 2.53
CA ALA A 92 4.35 -16.59 3.05
C ALA A 92 3.41 -16.54 4.25
N VAL A 93 3.61 -15.57 5.13
CA VAL A 93 2.68 -15.22 6.20
C VAL A 93 2.00 -13.91 5.79
N ILE A 94 0.75 -14.01 5.40
CA ILE A 94 -0.07 -12.92 4.87
C ILE A 94 -1.11 -12.47 5.89
N LEU A 95 -1.69 -11.30 5.69
CA LEU A 95 -2.87 -10.84 6.40
C LEU A 95 -4.14 -11.32 5.68
N VAL A 96 -5.18 -11.67 6.43
CA VAL A 96 -6.50 -12.05 5.88
C VAL A 96 -7.60 -11.17 6.47
N ASP A 97 -8.70 -11.02 5.73
CA ASP A 97 -9.87 -10.17 6.06
C ASP A 97 -9.47 -8.74 6.44
N VAL A 98 -8.78 -8.07 5.55
CA VAL A 98 -8.22 -6.75 5.82
C VAL A 98 -9.16 -5.63 5.40
N CYS A 99 -9.14 -4.53 6.18
CA CYS A 99 -9.80 -3.28 5.85
C CYS A 99 -8.97 -2.10 6.40
N TYR A 100 -8.75 -1.11 5.54
CA TYR A 100 -7.96 0.07 5.87
C TYR A 100 -8.65 1.34 5.40
N ARG A 101 -8.59 2.41 6.21
CA ARG A 101 -8.85 3.78 5.80
C ARG A 101 -7.54 4.51 5.65
N ILE A 102 -7.25 5.01 4.47
CA ILE A 102 -5.98 5.64 4.12
C ILE A 102 -6.23 7.13 3.89
N TYR A 103 -5.43 7.96 4.53
CA TYR A 103 -5.49 9.42 4.42
C TYR A 103 -4.22 9.94 3.76
N GLY A 104 -4.39 10.90 2.88
CA GLY A 104 -3.29 11.54 2.19
C GLY A 104 -3.54 13.03 1.92
N SER A 105 -2.51 13.69 1.44
CA SER A 105 -2.56 15.06 0.95
C SER A 105 -1.83 15.15 -0.37
N VAL A 106 -2.38 15.92 -1.31
CA VAL A 106 -1.70 16.17 -2.59
C VAL A 106 -0.57 17.18 -2.36
N GLU A 107 0.61 16.82 -2.84
CA GLU A 107 1.81 17.64 -2.77
C GLU A 107 2.48 17.78 -4.14
N GLU A 108 3.24 18.86 -4.29
CA GLU A 108 4.02 19.12 -5.48
C GLU A 108 5.26 18.21 -5.51
N ALA A 109 5.51 17.59 -6.67
CA ALA A 109 6.73 16.82 -6.90
C ALA A 109 7.75 17.63 -7.71
N THR A 110 7.26 18.37 -8.69
CA THR A 110 8.05 19.29 -9.54
C THR A 110 7.19 20.48 -9.93
N PRO A 111 7.78 21.69 -10.09
CA PRO A 111 7.03 22.85 -10.54
C PRO A 111 6.25 22.55 -11.82
N SER A 112 4.98 22.96 -11.86
CA SER A 112 4.17 22.77 -13.05
C SER A 112 4.58 23.76 -14.12
N PRO A 113 4.79 23.32 -15.37
CA PRO A 113 5.04 24.22 -16.50
C PRO A 113 3.79 24.99 -16.94
N VAL A 114 2.62 24.65 -16.40
CA VAL A 114 1.33 25.24 -16.79
C VAL A 114 0.77 26.05 -15.64
N ALA A 115 0.16 27.20 -15.94
CA ALA A 115 -0.44 28.12 -14.96
C ALA A 115 -1.66 27.55 -14.20
N THR A 116 -2.06 26.30 -14.46
CA THR A 116 -3.18 25.64 -13.77
C THR A 116 -2.75 25.08 -12.43
N ASN A 117 -3.66 25.11 -11.44
CA ASN A 117 -3.45 24.50 -10.14
C ASN A 117 -3.47 22.96 -10.25
N HIS A 118 -2.31 22.37 -10.57
CA HIS A 118 -2.16 20.92 -10.78
C HIS A 118 -2.39 20.09 -9.50
N LEU A 119 -2.23 20.69 -8.31
CA LEU A 119 -2.54 20.02 -7.04
C LEU A 119 -4.05 19.81 -6.91
N HIS A 120 -4.83 20.86 -7.17
CA HIS A 120 -6.28 20.77 -7.20
C HIS A 120 -6.76 19.80 -8.31
N ALA A 121 -6.15 19.84 -9.48
CA ALA A 121 -6.49 18.94 -10.57
C ALA A 121 -6.28 17.46 -10.21
N LEU A 122 -5.20 17.13 -9.48
CA LEU A 122 -4.98 15.75 -9.00
C LEU A 122 -5.99 15.36 -7.92
N GLN A 123 -6.31 16.26 -6.97
CA GLN A 123 -7.33 16.02 -5.96
C GLN A 123 -8.70 15.73 -6.62
N GLU A 124 -9.16 16.59 -7.51
CA GLU A 124 -10.43 16.44 -8.22
C GLU A 124 -10.49 15.15 -9.06
N MET A 125 -9.39 14.86 -9.77
CA MET A 125 -9.26 13.61 -10.52
C MET A 125 -9.42 12.39 -9.60
N PHE A 126 -8.73 12.40 -8.45
CA PHE A 126 -8.77 11.32 -7.47
C PHE A 126 -10.19 11.15 -6.91
N MET A 127 -10.78 12.22 -6.38
CA MET A 127 -12.13 12.18 -5.79
C MET A 127 -13.19 11.71 -6.78
N ARG A 128 -13.16 12.23 -8.01
CA ARG A 128 -14.06 11.80 -9.08
C ARG A 128 -13.89 10.33 -9.42
N ARG A 129 -12.66 9.81 -9.48
CA ARG A 129 -12.41 8.40 -9.77
C ARG A 129 -12.87 7.50 -8.63
N VAL A 130 -12.62 7.88 -7.39
CA VAL A 130 -13.09 7.16 -6.20
C VAL A 130 -14.61 7.07 -6.20
N SER A 131 -15.32 8.17 -6.47
CA SER A 131 -16.80 8.19 -6.49
C SER A 131 -17.40 7.35 -7.62
N LYS A 132 -16.67 7.18 -8.75
CA LYS A 132 -17.11 6.44 -9.93
C LYS A 132 -16.57 5.02 -10.02
N GLY A 133 -15.77 4.57 -9.05
CA GLY A 133 -15.11 3.27 -9.11
C GLY A 133 -14.10 3.14 -10.25
N GLN A 134 -13.45 4.23 -10.66
CA GLN A 134 -12.49 4.26 -11.77
C GLN A 134 -11.06 4.30 -11.25
N CYS A 135 -10.17 3.53 -11.84
CA CYS A 135 -8.75 3.49 -11.49
C CYS A 135 -7.86 3.56 -12.73
N PHE A 136 -6.63 3.98 -12.53
CA PHE A 136 -5.59 3.97 -13.57
C PHE A 136 -5.04 2.56 -13.79
N SER A 137 -4.88 1.81 -12.69
CA SER A 137 -4.46 0.41 -12.70
C SER A 137 -5.21 -0.37 -11.62
N VAL A 138 -5.26 -1.70 -11.74
CA VAL A 138 -5.92 -2.56 -10.75
C VAL A 138 -5.27 -2.37 -9.38
N LEU A 139 -6.10 -2.12 -8.36
CA LEU A 139 -5.65 -2.00 -6.98
C LEU A 139 -5.30 -3.38 -6.43
N ALA A 140 -4.11 -3.49 -5.83
CA ALA A 140 -3.66 -4.68 -5.14
C ALA A 140 -3.21 -4.33 -3.71
N LEU A 141 -3.42 -5.25 -2.79
CA LEU A 141 -3.05 -5.11 -1.39
C LEU A 141 -1.66 -5.72 -1.15
N GLY A 142 -0.65 -5.10 -1.78
CA GLY A 142 0.74 -5.55 -1.79
C GLY A 142 1.06 -6.43 -2.99
N TRP A 143 0.95 -7.74 -2.87
CA TRP A 143 1.13 -8.61 -4.02
C TRP A 143 -0.02 -8.47 -5.02
N LYS A 144 0.30 -8.54 -6.32
CA LYS A 144 -0.68 -8.31 -7.40
C LYS A 144 -1.85 -9.30 -7.41
N GLU A 145 -1.67 -10.48 -6.82
CA GLU A 145 -2.70 -11.50 -6.69
C GLU A 145 -3.73 -11.19 -5.59
N PHE A 146 -3.39 -10.29 -4.65
CA PHE A 146 -4.31 -9.88 -3.59
C PHE A 146 -5.07 -8.63 -4.01
N THR A 147 -6.12 -8.83 -4.79
CA THR A 147 -6.98 -7.75 -5.25
C THR A 147 -7.95 -7.31 -4.16
N THR A 148 -8.46 -6.09 -4.28
CA THR A 148 -9.44 -5.53 -3.36
C THR A 148 -10.83 -6.12 -3.61
N SER A 149 -11.59 -6.41 -2.54
CA SER A 149 -13.03 -6.68 -2.61
C SER A 149 -13.85 -5.39 -2.54
N TYR A 150 -13.28 -4.35 -1.93
CA TYR A 150 -13.84 -3.00 -1.89
C TYR A 150 -12.73 -1.96 -1.95
N TRP A 151 -12.96 -0.90 -2.68
CA TRP A 151 -12.26 0.36 -2.57
C TRP A 151 -13.18 1.50 -2.98
N GLY A 152 -13.13 2.62 -2.25
CA GLY A 152 -14.06 3.70 -2.48
C GLY A 152 -14.13 4.70 -1.32
N PRO A 153 -15.21 5.48 -1.23
CA PRO A 153 -15.49 6.33 -0.09
C PRO A 153 -15.58 5.54 1.21
N PHE A 154 -15.42 6.20 2.34
CA PHE A 154 -15.61 5.55 3.64
C PHE A 154 -17.04 5.03 3.79
N ARG A 155 -17.18 3.80 4.26
CA ARG A 155 -18.46 3.19 4.58
C ARG A 155 -18.82 3.53 6.03
N ASP A 156 -20.09 3.80 6.30
CA ASP A 156 -20.57 4.21 7.62
C ASP A 156 -20.41 3.12 8.68
N ASN A 157 -20.48 1.86 8.28
CA ASN A 157 -20.38 0.71 9.17
C ASN A 157 -18.94 0.24 9.42
N THR A 158 -17.93 0.86 8.82
CA THR A 158 -16.52 0.56 9.09
C THR A 158 -16.06 1.35 10.31
N GLN A 159 -15.42 0.67 11.27
CA GLN A 159 -14.84 1.28 12.45
C GLN A 159 -13.37 0.92 12.57
N VAL A 160 -12.60 1.79 13.20
CA VAL A 160 -11.19 1.55 13.50
C VAL A 160 -11.08 0.49 14.60
N GLU A 161 -10.13 -0.43 14.46
CA GLU A 161 -9.81 -1.43 15.48
C GLU A 161 -9.01 -0.78 16.62
N SER A 162 -9.75 -0.09 17.50
CA SER A 162 -9.16 0.73 18.57
C SER A 162 -8.48 -0.08 19.69
N SER A 163 -8.63 -1.40 19.70
CA SER A 163 -7.90 -2.27 20.63
C SER A 163 -6.49 -2.61 20.15
N LEU A 164 -6.15 -2.24 18.92
CA LEU A 164 -4.86 -2.56 18.32
C LEU A 164 -3.80 -1.54 18.71
N ASP A 165 -2.92 -1.94 19.62
CA ASP A 165 -1.69 -1.23 19.99
C ASP A 165 -0.49 -2.14 19.71
N LEU A 166 0.41 -1.74 18.80
CA LEU A 166 1.52 -2.56 18.35
C LEU A 166 2.72 -1.70 17.95
N GLU A 167 3.92 -2.13 18.31
CA GLU A 167 5.17 -1.54 17.83
C GLU A 167 5.83 -2.46 16.79
N VAL A 168 6.24 -1.86 15.67
CA VAL A 168 7.07 -2.52 14.64
C VAL A 168 8.48 -1.98 14.78
N PRO A 169 9.47 -2.79 15.22
CA PRO A 169 10.82 -2.31 15.52
C PRO A 169 11.49 -1.59 14.34
N SER A 170 11.32 -2.11 13.13
CA SER A 170 11.81 -1.47 11.91
C SER A 170 10.81 -1.69 10.78
N MET A 171 10.31 -0.60 10.21
CA MET A 171 9.32 -0.63 9.13
C MET A 171 9.85 0.09 7.90
N LEU A 172 9.78 -0.56 6.74
CA LEU A 172 10.12 0.07 5.47
C LEU A 172 9.18 1.27 5.23
N HIS A 173 9.75 2.46 5.09
CA HIS A 173 9.01 3.66 4.73
C HIS A 173 8.92 3.81 3.22
N SER A 174 10.03 4.08 2.57
CA SER A 174 10.11 4.30 1.13
C SER A 174 11.30 3.60 0.51
N VAL A 175 11.18 3.22 -0.76
CA VAL A 175 12.22 2.55 -1.54
C VAL A 175 13.03 3.56 -2.37
N PHE A 176 12.42 4.69 -2.70
CA PHE A 176 13.02 5.72 -3.54
C PHE A 176 13.24 7.03 -2.77
N ASP A 177 14.27 7.78 -3.15
CA ASP A 177 14.64 9.07 -2.55
C ASP A 177 13.66 10.20 -2.88
N LYS A 178 12.95 10.08 -4.01
CA LYS A 178 11.96 11.05 -4.49
C LYS A 178 10.61 10.40 -4.74
N PRO A 179 9.52 11.15 -4.62
CA PRO A 179 8.18 10.61 -4.83
C PRO A 179 7.90 10.21 -6.27
N ILE A 180 8.56 10.86 -7.25
CA ILE A 180 8.44 10.58 -8.69
C ILE A 180 9.84 10.52 -9.28
N SER A 181 10.11 9.49 -10.09
CA SER A 181 11.40 9.29 -10.79
C SER A 181 12.63 9.37 -9.87
N GLY A 182 12.50 8.82 -8.65
CA GLY A 182 13.60 8.75 -7.69
C GLY A 182 14.55 7.59 -7.95
N ASN A 183 15.76 7.71 -7.39
CA ASN A 183 16.74 6.65 -7.34
C ASN A 183 16.47 5.70 -6.17
N LEU A 184 16.97 4.46 -6.27
CA LEU A 184 16.86 3.48 -5.20
C LEU A 184 17.61 3.96 -3.95
N ASN A 185 16.89 4.21 -2.87
CA ASN A 185 17.38 4.64 -1.57
C ASN A 185 16.42 4.24 -0.46
N PRO A 186 16.42 2.96 -0.04
CA PRO A 186 15.48 2.47 0.97
C PRO A 186 15.63 3.22 2.30
N ARG A 187 14.52 3.67 2.84
CA ARG A 187 14.43 4.31 4.16
C ARG A 187 13.55 3.49 5.08
N PHE A 188 13.95 3.40 6.35
CA PHE A 188 13.23 2.68 7.39
C PHE A 188 12.87 3.63 8.52
N VAL A 189 11.68 3.43 9.10
CA VAL A 189 11.27 4.06 10.35
C VAL A 189 11.51 3.06 11.47
N GLN A 190 12.25 3.47 12.48
CA GLN A 190 12.47 2.68 13.69
C GLN A 190 11.32 2.91 14.67
N HIS A 191 10.91 1.85 15.36
CA HIS A 191 9.85 1.89 16.37
C HIS A 191 8.54 2.49 15.83
N ALA A 192 8.13 2.08 14.61
CA ALA A 192 6.85 2.51 14.05
C ALA A 192 5.69 1.97 14.91
N ARG A 193 4.80 2.86 15.36
CA ARG A 193 3.71 2.49 16.28
C ARG A 193 2.36 2.56 15.61
N ILE A 194 1.57 1.52 15.83
CA ILE A 194 0.13 1.54 15.62
C ILE A 194 -0.48 1.80 16.99
N GLU A 195 -1.14 2.94 17.16
CA GLU A 195 -1.78 3.35 18.40
C GLU A 195 -3.29 3.42 18.18
N LYS A 196 -4.05 2.64 18.94
CA LYS A 196 -5.52 2.53 18.79
C LYS A 196 -5.94 2.29 17.33
N GLY A 197 -5.22 1.40 16.66
CA GLY A 197 -5.48 1.06 15.26
C GLY A 197 -4.98 2.06 14.23
N VAL A 198 -4.29 3.13 14.61
CA VAL A 198 -3.80 4.18 13.70
C VAL A 198 -2.28 4.12 13.57
N LEU A 199 -1.79 4.00 12.36
CA LEU A 199 -0.39 4.18 12.00
C LEU A 199 -0.22 5.52 11.30
N SER A 200 0.53 6.44 11.92
CA SER A 200 0.93 7.71 11.29
C SER A 200 2.26 7.53 10.57
N TYR A 201 2.32 7.98 9.33
CA TYR A 201 3.58 7.98 8.59
C TYR A 201 4.41 9.20 9.01
N ALA A 202 5.68 8.97 9.41
CA ALA A 202 6.60 10.04 9.74
C ALA A 202 6.80 10.97 8.52
N GLN A 203 6.99 12.26 8.83
CA GLN A 203 7.32 13.29 7.83
C GLN A 203 8.78 13.24 7.40
#